data_df00417e0a69e704b2daaa80a480008a
#
_entry.id   df00417e0a69e704b2daaa80a480008a
#
_cell.length_a   1.000
_cell.length_b   1.000
_cell.length_c   1.000
_cell.angle_alpha   90.00
_cell.angle_beta   90.00
_cell.angle_gamma   90.00
#
_symmetry.space_group_name_H-M   'P 1'
#
loop_
_entity.id
_entity.type
_entity.pdbx_description
1 polymer ?
#
loop_
_entity_poly.entity_id
_entity_poly.type
_entity_poly.pdbx_seq_one_letter_code
_entity_poly.pdbx_strand_id
1 'polypeptide(L)'
;METPSNPLLRITDIAAAAELAHSSAGKRTVVAVDNTFCSPILQQPLSLDADLVIASDTKFLNGHSDVIGGSVVAANQQDVDLIAFHANMMGLTASPLDSWLTLRGLRTLGVRMQAHCANAARMVEILQSHQAVTAVYWPG
;
A
#
# COMPACT_ATOMS: atom_id res chain seq x y z
N MET A 1 9.77 -2.13 2.47
CA MET A 1 9.70 -2.68 1.09
C MET A 1 8.43 -2.22 0.42
N GLU A 2 8.39 -2.20 -0.92
CA GLU A 2 7.19 -1.96 -1.73
C GLU A 2 6.91 -3.23 -2.55
N THR A 3 5.69 -3.73 -2.51
CA THR A 3 5.30 -4.93 -3.26
C THR A 3 3.80 -4.90 -3.64
N PRO A 4 3.49 -4.95 -4.96
CA PRO A 4 4.38 -4.89 -6.12
C PRO A 4 5.20 -3.61 -6.19
N SER A 5 6.44 -3.66 -6.68
CA SER A 5 7.33 -2.49 -6.73
C SER A 5 7.06 -1.58 -7.93
N ASN A 6 7.26 -0.29 -7.78
CA ASN A 6 7.22 0.68 -8.87
C ASN A 6 8.65 0.84 -9.47
N PRO A 7 8.85 0.79 -10.80
CA PRO A 7 7.84 0.65 -11.87
C PRO A 7 7.66 -0.78 -12.39
N LEU A 8 8.49 -1.74 -11.98
CA LEU A 8 8.60 -3.04 -12.65
C LEU A 8 7.65 -4.12 -12.07
N LEU A 9 6.81 -3.76 -11.10
CA LEU A 9 5.82 -4.63 -10.47
C LEU A 9 6.41 -5.95 -9.93
N ARG A 10 7.63 -5.89 -9.39
CA ARG A 10 8.27 -7.05 -8.75
C ARG A 10 7.55 -7.40 -7.45
N ILE A 11 7.27 -8.68 -7.27
CA ILE A 11 6.64 -9.21 -6.06
C ILE A 11 7.71 -9.64 -5.07
N THR A 12 7.51 -9.29 -3.80
CA THR A 12 8.32 -9.74 -2.68
C THR A 12 7.44 -10.55 -1.73
N ASP A 13 7.90 -11.70 -1.27
CA ASP A 13 7.24 -12.47 -0.23
C ASP A 13 7.38 -11.76 1.11
N ILE A 14 6.27 -11.18 1.59
CA ILE A 14 6.23 -10.38 2.83
C ILE A 14 6.48 -11.28 4.03
N ALA A 15 5.84 -12.45 4.09
CA ALA A 15 5.96 -13.35 5.23
C ALA A 15 7.39 -13.88 5.40
N ALA A 16 8.03 -14.30 4.30
CA ALA A 16 9.42 -14.74 4.33
C ALA A 16 10.38 -13.60 4.73
N ALA A 17 10.14 -12.39 4.26
CA ALA A 17 10.93 -11.22 4.63
C ALA A 17 10.74 -10.83 6.11
N ALA A 18 9.52 -10.94 6.64
CA ALA A 18 9.21 -10.69 8.04
C ALA A 18 9.88 -11.75 8.95
N GLU A 19 9.76 -13.03 8.61
CA GLU A 19 10.43 -14.12 9.32
C GLU A 19 11.94 -13.89 9.41
N LEU A 20 12.59 -13.57 8.28
CA LEU A 20 14.02 -13.29 8.24
C LEU A 20 14.39 -12.07 9.10
N ALA A 21 13.63 -11.00 9.02
CA ALA A 21 13.88 -9.78 9.77
C ALA A 21 13.73 -10.00 11.29
N HIS A 22 12.69 -10.71 11.70
CA HIS A 22 12.39 -10.96 13.12
C HIS A 22 13.28 -12.05 13.75
N SER A 23 13.85 -12.96 12.93
CA SER A 23 14.81 -13.96 13.42
C SER A 23 16.19 -13.39 13.71
N SER A 24 16.48 -12.15 13.30
CA SER A 24 17.80 -11.53 13.48
C SER A 24 18.09 -11.22 14.95
N ALA A 25 19.14 -11.82 15.49
CA ALA A 25 19.52 -11.66 16.90
C ALA A 25 20.03 -10.25 17.21
N GLY A 26 19.51 -9.63 18.26
CA GLY A 26 20.13 -8.48 18.95
C GLY A 26 19.42 -7.14 18.83
N LYS A 27 18.68 -6.83 17.78
CA LYS A 27 17.85 -5.61 17.66
C LYS A 27 16.54 -5.94 16.97
N ARG A 28 15.45 -5.33 17.44
CA ARG A 28 14.17 -5.40 16.73
C ARG A 28 14.33 -4.78 15.35
N THR A 29 14.17 -5.58 14.31
CA THR A 29 14.09 -5.12 12.92
C THR A 29 12.61 -4.94 12.58
N VAL A 30 12.21 -3.74 12.17
CA VAL A 30 10.84 -3.40 11.82
C VAL A 30 10.64 -3.62 10.32
N VAL A 31 9.61 -4.38 9.97
CA VAL A 31 9.21 -4.61 8.58
C VAL A 31 8.09 -3.67 8.22
N ALA A 32 8.41 -2.66 7.41
CA ALA A 32 7.46 -1.70 6.87
C ALA A 32 7.18 -2.03 5.39
N VAL A 33 5.90 -2.14 5.05
CA VAL A 33 5.42 -2.45 3.70
C VAL A 33 4.64 -1.28 3.13
N ASP A 34 5.11 -0.74 2.01
CA ASP A 34 4.30 0.17 1.20
C ASP A 34 3.28 -0.65 0.41
N ASN A 35 2.01 -0.45 0.75
CA ASN A 35 0.86 -1.17 0.20
C ASN A 35 0.00 -0.28 -0.70
N THR A 36 0.57 0.79 -1.23
CA THR A 36 -0.15 1.79 -2.02
C THR A 36 -0.85 1.18 -3.23
N PHE A 37 -0.19 0.28 -3.97
CA PHE A 37 -0.78 -0.33 -5.16
C PHE A 37 -1.89 -1.33 -4.87
N CYS A 38 -1.70 -2.18 -3.88
CA CYS A 38 -2.67 -3.22 -3.58
C CYS A 38 -3.85 -2.71 -2.77
N SER A 39 -3.67 -1.70 -1.95
CA SER A 39 -4.64 -1.31 -0.92
C SER A 39 -4.97 -2.49 0.02
N PRO A 40 -5.72 -2.29 1.11
CA PRO A 40 -6.12 -3.40 1.99
C PRO A 40 -7.12 -4.38 1.34
N ILE A 41 -7.62 -4.06 0.13
CA ILE A 41 -8.54 -4.95 -0.60
C ILE A 41 -7.80 -6.13 -1.24
N LEU A 42 -6.60 -5.89 -1.81
CA LEU A 42 -5.84 -6.92 -2.53
C LEU A 42 -4.74 -7.55 -1.67
N GLN A 43 -4.20 -6.82 -0.69
CA GLN A 43 -3.10 -7.29 0.14
C GLN A 43 -3.21 -6.73 1.55
N GLN A 44 -3.00 -7.58 2.55
CA GLN A 44 -3.08 -7.23 3.97
C GLN A 44 -1.74 -7.56 4.66
N PRO A 45 -0.72 -6.69 4.57
CA PRO A 45 0.63 -7.01 5.06
C PRO A 45 0.72 -7.33 6.55
N LEU A 46 -0.14 -6.73 7.40
CA LEU A 46 -0.15 -7.06 8.83
C LEU A 46 -0.53 -8.51 9.11
N SER A 47 -1.36 -9.14 8.26
CA SER A 47 -1.68 -10.57 8.37
C SER A 47 -0.54 -11.48 7.87
N LEU A 48 0.50 -10.90 7.30
CA LEU A 48 1.73 -11.54 6.83
C LEU A 48 2.94 -11.14 7.69
N ASP A 49 2.69 -10.83 8.96
CA ASP A 49 3.69 -10.47 9.97
C ASP A 49 4.51 -9.18 9.68
N ALA A 50 4.04 -8.30 8.80
CA ALA A 50 4.61 -6.95 8.72
C ALA A 50 4.27 -6.16 9.98
N ASP A 51 5.21 -5.32 10.46
CA ASP A 51 5.00 -4.44 11.63
C ASP A 51 4.23 -3.16 11.27
N LEU A 52 4.51 -2.61 10.08
CA LEU A 52 3.93 -1.36 9.60
C LEU A 52 3.43 -1.51 8.16
N VAL A 53 2.30 -0.88 7.90
CA VAL A 53 1.79 -0.67 6.54
C VAL A 53 1.80 0.82 6.24
N ILE A 54 2.42 1.20 5.14
CA ILE A 54 2.46 2.57 4.63
C ILE A 54 1.60 2.62 3.37
N ALA A 55 0.84 3.67 3.20
CA ALA A 55 0.09 3.88 1.98
C ALA A 55 0.04 5.37 1.60
N SER A 56 0.12 5.64 0.30
CA SER A 56 -0.23 6.96 -0.23
C SER A 56 -1.75 7.07 -0.37
N ASP A 57 -2.38 7.85 0.49
CA ASP A 57 -3.81 8.12 0.42
C ASP A 57 -4.19 8.84 -0.88
N THR A 58 -3.24 9.58 -1.45
CA THR A 58 -3.32 10.26 -2.76
C THR A 58 -3.79 9.33 -3.88
N LYS A 59 -3.51 8.02 -3.77
CA LYS A 59 -3.80 7.02 -4.79
C LYS A 59 -5.18 6.39 -4.54
N PHE A 60 -5.25 5.09 -4.39
CA PHE A 60 -6.51 4.34 -4.36
C PHE A 60 -7.35 4.59 -3.10
N LEU A 61 -6.73 4.88 -1.94
CA LEU A 61 -7.49 5.08 -0.70
C LEU A 61 -8.45 6.25 -0.83
N ASN A 62 -7.97 7.41 -1.21
CA ASN A 62 -8.84 8.55 -1.56
C ASN A 62 -9.53 8.32 -2.92
N GLY A 63 -8.74 8.08 -3.98
CA GLY A 63 -9.21 7.63 -5.29
C GLY A 63 -9.91 8.68 -6.17
N HIS A 64 -9.86 9.97 -5.81
CA HIS A 64 -10.60 11.05 -6.48
C HIS A 64 -9.71 12.21 -6.95
N SER A 65 -8.39 12.08 -6.84
CA SER A 65 -7.39 13.08 -7.29
C SER A 65 -7.53 14.47 -6.65
N ASP A 66 -8.09 14.56 -5.46
CA ASP A 66 -8.37 15.80 -4.74
C ASP A 66 -7.70 15.87 -3.36
N VAL A 67 -6.90 14.86 -2.99
CA VAL A 67 -6.12 14.81 -1.74
C VAL A 67 -4.69 14.40 -2.03
N ILE A 68 -3.74 15.03 -1.34
CA ILE A 68 -2.36 14.56 -1.20
C ILE A 68 -2.15 14.18 0.25
N GLY A 69 -1.91 12.90 0.52
CA GLY A 69 -1.78 12.40 1.88
C GLY A 69 -1.15 11.02 1.95
N GLY A 70 -0.90 10.59 3.16
CA GLY A 70 -0.39 9.26 3.46
C GLY A 70 -0.85 8.79 4.82
N SER A 71 -0.90 7.48 4.98
CA SER A 71 -1.25 6.83 6.22
C SER A 71 -0.23 5.77 6.61
N VAL A 72 -0.10 5.56 7.91
CA VAL A 72 0.70 4.48 8.50
C VAL A 72 -0.18 3.72 9.47
N VAL A 73 -0.22 2.40 9.31
CA VAL A 73 -0.91 1.49 10.21
C VAL A 73 0.12 0.58 10.87
N ALA A 74 0.11 0.47 12.19
CA ALA A 74 1.03 -0.38 12.94
C ALA A 74 0.32 -1.61 13.51
N ALA A 75 1.07 -2.72 13.61
CA ALA A 75 0.56 -3.99 14.14
C ALA A 75 0.33 -3.95 15.66
N ASN A 76 1.02 -3.07 16.39
CA ASN A 76 0.95 -3.02 17.86
C ASN A 76 0.85 -1.58 18.39
N GLN A 77 0.34 -1.44 19.60
CA GLN A 77 0.06 -0.14 20.22
C GLN A 77 1.32 0.69 20.48
N GLN A 78 2.43 0.04 20.82
CA GLN A 78 3.70 0.74 21.08
C GLN A 78 4.19 1.51 19.85
N ASP A 79 4.12 0.90 18.67
CA ASP A 79 4.50 1.56 17.41
C ASP A 79 3.49 2.65 17.03
N VAL A 80 2.18 2.43 17.28
CA VAL A 80 1.16 3.47 17.09
C VAL A 80 1.48 4.71 17.93
N ASP A 81 1.75 4.52 19.23
CA ASP A 81 2.03 5.63 20.14
C ASP A 81 3.31 6.37 19.75
N LEU A 82 4.35 5.64 19.35
CA LEU A 82 5.62 6.22 18.90
C LEU A 82 5.45 7.05 17.61
N ILE A 83 4.75 6.51 16.63
CA ILE A 83 4.50 7.20 15.36
C ILE A 83 3.63 8.43 15.59
N ALA A 84 2.56 8.31 16.37
CA ALA A 84 1.67 9.42 16.71
C ALA A 84 2.41 10.55 17.45
N PHE A 85 3.29 10.20 18.41
CA PHE A 85 4.13 11.16 19.11
C PHE A 85 5.02 11.94 18.13
N HIS A 86 5.74 11.25 17.25
CA HIS A 86 6.63 11.89 16.28
C HIS A 86 5.85 12.71 15.25
N ALA A 87 4.74 12.20 14.74
CA ALA A 87 3.89 12.94 13.80
C ALA A 87 3.39 14.26 14.41
N ASN A 88 2.95 14.22 15.67
CA ASN A 88 2.51 15.42 16.39
C ASN A 88 3.66 16.41 16.61
N MET A 89 4.82 15.93 17.05
CA MET A 89 6.01 16.79 17.30
C MET A 89 6.51 17.47 16.03
N MET A 90 6.41 16.81 14.88
CA MET A 90 6.87 17.34 13.58
C MET A 90 5.77 18.11 12.83
N GLY A 91 4.54 18.15 13.35
CA GLY A 91 3.41 18.79 12.66
C GLY A 91 2.94 18.03 11.41
N LEU A 92 3.20 16.72 11.31
CA LEU A 92 2.79 15.87 10.21
C LEU A 92 1.36 15.37 10.43
N THR A 93 0.41 16.29 10.34
CA THR A 93 -1.01 15.98 10.53
C THR A 93 -1.78 16.33 9.27
N ALA A 94 -2.71 15.44 8.88
CA ALA A 94 -3.61 15.72 7.78
C ALA A 94 -4.61 16.81 8.16
N SER A 95 -5.06 17.61 7.17
CA SER A 95 -6.13 18.56 7.40
C SER A 95 -7.46 17.82 7.66
N PRO A 96 -8.40 18.42 8.43
CA PRO A 96 -9.70 17.80 8.65
C PRO A 96 -10.48 17.54 7.35
N LEU A 97 -10.35 18.42 6.35
CA LEU A 97 -11.01 18.26 5.07
C LEU A 97 -10.44 17.08 4.28
N ASP A 98 -9.10 16.98 4.21
CA ASP A 98 -8.44 15.88 3.50
C ASP A 98 -8.75 14.53 4.17
N SER A 99 -8.79 14.50 5.50
CA SER A 99 -9.18 13.32 6.27
C SER A 99 -10.62 12.90 5.97
N TRP A 100 -11.54 13.86 5.88
CA TRP A 100 -12.93 13.60 5.53
C TRP A 100 -13.08 13.09 4.09
N LEU A 101 -12.37 13.70 3.13
CA LEU A 101 -12.37 13.25 1.73
C LEU A 101 -11.81 11.83 1.61
N THR A 102 -10.72 11.53 2.30
CA THR A 102 -10.14 10.16 2.33
C THR A 102 -11.12 9.15 2.91
N LEU A 103 -11.77 9.46 4.05
CA LEU A 103 -12.81 8.60 4.63
C LEU A 103 -13.99 8.39 3.67
N ARG A 104 -14.38 9.42 2.94
CA ARG A 104 -15.42 9.33 1.91
C ARG A 104 -14.97 8.42 0.76
N GLY A 105 -13.71 8.55 0.31
CA GLY A 105 -13.10 7.70 -0.72
C GLY A 105 -13.06 6.23 -0.32
N LEU A 106 -12.70 5.92 0.91
CA LEU A 106 -12.64 4.55 1.45
C LEU A 106 -13.97 3.80 1.34
N ARG A 107 -15.11 4.48 1.42
CA ARG A 107 -16.44 3.85 1.33
C ARG A 107 -16.70 3.16 -0.01
N THR A 108 -16.00 3.57 -1.07
CA THR A 108 -16.12 3.00 -2.41
C THR A 108 -14.87 2.22 -2.84
N LEU A 109 -13.90 2.04 -1.95
CA LEU A 109 -12.62 1.42 -2.29
C LEU A 109 -12.81 0.02 -2.89
N GLY A 110 -13.64 -0.83 -2.29
CA GLY A 110 -13.85 -2.20 -2.74
C GLY A 110 -14.36 -2.27 -4.18
N VAL A 111 -15.42 -1.53 -4.50
CA VAL A 111 -16.00 -1.52 -5.86
C VAL A 111 -15.06 -0.88 -6.87
N ARG A 112 -14.29 0.15 -6.48
CA ARG A 112 -13.30 0.77 -7.37
C ARG A 112 -12.14 -0.18 -7.65
N MET A 113 -11.60 -0.86 -6.63
CA MET A 113 -10.52 -1.83 -6.82
C MET A 113 -10.96 -3.00 -7.71
N GLN A 114 -12.18 -3.51 -7.54
CA GLN A 114 -12.73 -4.52 -8.43
C GLN A 114 -12.76 -4.07 -9.90
N ALA A 115 -13.24 -2.84 -10.14
CA ALA A 115 -13.27 -2.27 -11.49
C ALA A 115 -11.85 -2.04 -12.05
N HIS A 116 -10.92 -1.55 -11.21
CA HIS A 116 -9.53 -1.35 -11.63
C HIS A 116 -8.87 -2.68 -12.03
N CYS A 117 -9.02 -3.74 -11.25
CA CYS A 117 -8.46 -5.05 -11.57
C CYS A 117 -9.04 -5.62 -12.88
N ALA A 118 -10.37 -5.55 -13.06
CA ALA A 118 -11.00 -6.01 -14.29
C ALA A 118 -10.54 -5.23 -15.52
N ASN A 119 -10.42 -3.91 -15.41
CA ASN A 119 -9.93 -3.06 -16.49
C ASN A 119 -8.45 -3.32 -16.79
N ALA A 120 -7.61 -3.51 -15.76
CA ALA A 120 -6.20 -3.81 -15.93
C ALA A 120 -5.99 -5.15 -16.64
N ALA A 121 -6.70 -6.20 -16.24
CA ALA A 121 -6.66 -7.50 -16.92
C ALA A 121 -7.02 -7.36 -18.40
N ARG A 122 -8.08 -6.62 -18.73
CA ARG A 122 -8.47 -6.37 -20.12
C ARG A 122 -7.42 -5.60 -20.91
N MET A 123 -6.79 -4.60 -20.29
CA MET A 123 -5.69 -3.85 -20.94
C MET A 123 -4.48 -4.75 -21.21
N VAL A 124 -4.15 -5.65 -20.29
CA VAL A 124 -3.05 -6.61 -20.47
C VAL A 124 -3.32 -7.52 -21.67
N GLU A 125 -4.53 -8.07 -21.81
CA GLU A 125 -4.92 -8.89 -22.97
C GLU A 125 -4.72 -8.14 -24.31
N ILE A 126 -5.16 -6.88 -24.36
CA ILE A 126 -5.03 -6.02 -25.56
C ILE A 126 -3.55 -5.76 -25.85
N LEU A 127 -2.77 -5.40 -24.83
CA LEU A 127 -1.35 -5.06 -25.03
C LEU A 127 -0.52 -6.29 -25.42
N GLN A 128 -0.78 -7.45 -24.83
CA GLN A 128 -0.07 -8.70 -25.16
C GLN A 128 -0.32 -9.15 -26.61
N SER A 129 -1.48 -8.81 -27.17
CA SER A 129 -1.81 -9.13 -28.57
C SER A 129 -1.35 -8.06 -29.57
N HIS A 130 -0.85 -6.91 -29.13
CA HIS A 130 -0.54 -5.79 -30.00
C HIS A 130 0.87 -5.90 -30.59
N GLN A 131 1.00 -5.79 -31.91
CA GLN A 131 2.27 -5.99 -32.64
C GLN A 131 3.41 -5.04 -32.24
N ALA A 132 3.10 -3.84 -31.73
CA ALA A 132 4.09 -2.86 -31.31
C ALA A 132 4.56 -3.06 -29.85
N VAL A 133 4.00 -4.03 -29.12
CA VAL A 133 4.35 -4.30 -27.72
C VAL A 133 5.22 -5.54 -27.64
N THR A 134 6.42 -5.39 -27.13
CA THR A 134 7.40 -6.49 -27.00
C THR A 134 7.31 -7.24 -25.69
N ALA A 135 6.85 -6.57 -24.62
CA ALA A 135 6.69 -7.18 -23.31
C ALA A 135 5.63 -6.43 -22.48
N VAL A 136 4.92 -7.16 -21.64
CA VAL A 136 4.00 -6.63 -20.64
C VAL A 136 4.37 -7.19 -19.28
N TYR A 137 4.65 -6.32 -18.30
CA TYR A 137 4.91 -6.70 -16.92
C TYR A 137 3.60 -6.66 -16.14
N TRP A 138 3.13 -7.82 -15.73
CA TRP A 138 1.84 -7.97 -15.06
C TRP A 138 1.96 -9.00 -13.93
N PRO A 139 1.61 -8.64 -12.67
CA PRO A 139 1.76 -9.55 -11.54
C PRO A 139 0.63 -10.58 -11.37
N GLY A 140 -0.44 -10.48 -12.15
CA GLY A 140 -1.60 -11.37 -12.07
C GLY A 140 -2.84 -10.73 -11.46
#